data_d9ca2538b5c1e85b07ca88aec240ffe4
#
_entry.id   d9ca2538b5c1e85b07ca88aec240ffe4
#
_cell.length_a   1.000
_cell.length_b   1.000
_cell.length_c   1.000
_cell.angle_alpha   90.00
_cell.angle_beta   90.00
_cell.angle_gamma   90.00
#
_symmetry.space_group_name_H-M   'P 1'
#
loop_
_entity.id
_entity.type
_entity.pdbx_description
1 polymer ?
#
loop_
_entity_poly.entity_id
_entity_poly.type
_entity_poly.pdbx_seq_one_letter_code
_entity_poly.pdbx_strand_id
1 'polypeptide(L)'
;MTNREEIERRRTFAIISHPDAGKTTLTEKLLLYGGAINQAGSVKGKQSAKHAVSDWMDIEKQRGISVTSSVLQFNYAGKCVNILDTPGHQDFSEDTYRTLMAADSAVMVIDAAKGVEAQTIKLFKVCTLRHIPIFTFINKMDREARDPFELMENIEEILGIKTYPMNWPIGCGKEFKGVFDRNTRKVLAFSSDGRANGVKKVNETEAELGDAALDELLTPYLHPVSYTHLRA
;
A
#
# COMPACT_ATOMS: atom_id res chain seq x y z
N MET A 1 27.05 17.06 -8.73
CA MET A 1 25.78 17.19 -7.98
C MET A 1 26.10 17.89 -6.67
N THR A 2 25.43 18.98 -6.35
CA THR A 2 25.60 19.68 -5.09
C THR A 2 24.90 18.92 -3.95
N ASN A 3 25.28 19.17 -2.69
CA ASN A 3 24.59 18.56 -1.55
C ASN A 3 23.10 18.89 -1.54
N ARG A 4 22.72 20.08 -2.00
CA ARG A 4 21.33 20.51 -2.08
C ARG A 4 20.53 19.69 -3.11
N GLU A 5 21.09 19.49 -4.30
CA GLU A 5 20.48 18.66 -5.35
C GLU A 5 20.29 17.21 -4.89
N GLU A 6 21.27 16.67 -4.13
CA GLU A 6 21.16 15.32 -3.60
C GLU A 6 20.06 15.22 -2.51
N ILE A 7 19.91 16.21 -1.63
CA ILE A 7 18.84 16.28 -0.65
C ILE A 7 17.48 16.39 -1.35
N GLU A 8 17.35 17.26 -2.33
CA GLU A 8 16.12 17.46 -3.09
C GLU A 8 15.72 16.24 -3.94
N ARG A 9 16.67 15.37 -4.25
CA ARG A 9 16.44 14.12 -4.98
C ARG A 9 15.93 13.00 -4.09
N ARG A 10 16.31 12.95 -2.82
CA ARG A 10 15.96 11.86 -1.90
C ARG A 10 14.53 11.96 -1.40
N ARG A 11 13.87 10.80 -1.27
CA ARG A 11 12.56 10.63 -0.67
C ARG A 11 12.60 9.41 0.23
N THR A 12 12.47 9.63 1.53
CA THR A 12 12.57 8.57 2.53
C THR A 12 11.25 8.40 3.24
N PHE A 13 10.65 7.23 3.16
CA PHE A 13 9.42 6.94 3.89
C PHE A 13 9.48 5.58 4.59
N ALA A 14 8.81 5.50 5.72
CA ALA A 14 8.63 4.25 6.44
C ALA A 14 7.29 3.60 6.08
N ILE A 15 7.23 2.28 6.12
CA ILE A 15 5.97 1.54 6.00
C ILE A 15 5.59 0.99 7.37
N ILE A 16 4.46 1.44 7.89
CA ILE A 16 3.92 1.02 9.18
C ILE A 16 2.61 0.23 9.00
N SER A 17 2.43 -0.81 9.77
CA SER A 17 1.20 -1.62 9.70
C SER A 17 1.07 -2.55 10.91
N HIS A 18 -0.12 -3.10 11.08
CA HIS A 18 -0.30 -4.33 11.86
C HIS A 18 0.32 -5.54 11.12
N PRO A 19 0.80 -6.58 11.83
CA PRO A 19 1.20 -7.84 11.19
C PRO A 19 0.12 -8.37 10.24
N ASP A 20 0.54 -8.97 9.13
CA ASP A 20 -0.33 -9.51 8.08
C ASP A 20 -1.18 -8.49 7.28
N ALA A 21 -1.09 -7.18 7.53
CA ALA A 21 -1.77 -6.18 6.71
C ALA A 21 -1.24 -6.10 5.26
N GLY A 22 -0.08 -6.71 5.00
CA GLY A 22 0.51 -6.83 3.67
C GLY A 22 1.68 -5.87 3.42
N LYS A 23 2.35 -5.42 4.49
CA LYS A 23 3.52 -4.54 4.43
C LYS A 23 4.59 -5.09 3.49
N THR A 24 5.11 -6.30 3.74
CA THR A 24 6.15 -6.93 2.91
C THR A 24 5.72 -7.08 1.46
N THR A 25 4.47 -7.45 1.21
CA THR A 25 3.93 -7.55 -0.15
C THR A 25 3.92 -6.19 -0.87
N LEU A 26 3.54 -5.11 -0.18
CA LEU A 26 3.57 -3.76 -0.72
C LEU A 26 5.01 -3.32 -1.02
N THR A 27 5.94 -3.54 -0.09
CA THR A 27 7.37 -3.25 -0.26
C THR A 27 7.94 -3.95 -1.49
N GLU A 28 7.69 -5.25 -1.63
CA GLU A 28 8.14 -6.03 -2.80
C GLU A 28 7.55 -5.52 -4.11
N LYS A 29 6.29 -5.09 -4.11
CA LYS A 29 5.66 -4.50 -5.30
C LYS A 29 6.27 -3.13 -5.65
N LEU A 30 6.55 -2.29 -4.67
CA LEU A 30 7.21 -1.01 -4.90
C LEU A 30 8.62 -1.21 -5.49
N LEU A 31 9.39 -2.18 -4.98
CA LEU A 31 10.69 -2.54 -5.53
C LEU A 31 10.60 -3.08 -6.97
N LEU A 32 9.58 -3.90 -7.25
CA LEU A 32 9.34 -4.44 -8.58
C LEU A 32 9.00 -3.33 -9.58
N TYR A 33 8.06 -2.45 -9.25
CA TYR A 33 7.67 -1.33 -10.10
C TYR A 33 8.78 -0.27 -10.22
N GLY A 34 9.60 -0.12 -9.20
CA GLY A 34 10.81 0.70 -9.22
C GLY A 34 11.97 0.10 -10.02
N GLY A 35 11.82 -1.13 -10.52
CA GLY A 35 12.85 -1.83 -11.29
C GLY A 35 14.05 -2.30 -10.46
N ALA A 36 13.95 -2.28 -9.12
CA ALA A 36 15.02 -2.73 -8.23
C ALA A 36 15.12 -4.27 -8.15
N ILE A 37 14.02 -4.97 -8.41
CA ILE A 37 13.96 -6.43 -8.47
C ILE A 37 13.19 -6.88 -9.72
N ASN A 38 13.55 -8.04 -10.26
CA ASN A 38 12.91 -8.58 -11.46
C ASN A 38 11.64 -9.40 -11.16
N GLN A 39 11.48 -9.86 -9.94
CA GLN A 39 10.32 -10.63 -9.48
C GLN A 39 10.07 -10.35 -7.99
N ALA A 40 8.82 -10.14 -7.61
CA ALA A 40 8.44 -10.05 -6.21
C ALA A 40 8.40 -11.45 -5.58
N GLY A 41 8.86 -11.59 -4.35
CA GLY A 41 8.76 -12.79 -3.54
C GLY A 41 7.33 -13.02 -3.03
N SER A 42 7.07 -14.23 -2.49
CA SER A 42 5.79 -14.54 -1.85
C SER A 42 6.02 -14.88 -0.38
N VAL A 43 5.28 -14.19 0.49
CA VAL A 43 5.34 -14.39 1.95
C VAL A 43 4.55 -15.64 2.38
N LYS A 44 3.55 -16.05 1.60
CA LYS A 44 2.68 -17.20 1.89
C LYS A 44 2.83 -18.31 0.85
N GLY A 45 3.56 -19.35 1.21
CA GLY A 45 3.60 -20.59 0.43
C GLY A 45 4.68 -21.52 0.91
N LYS A 46 4.30 -22.65 1.52
CA LYS A 46 5.20 -23.73 1.95
C LYS A 46 6.04 -24.35 0.82
N GLN A 47 5.89 -23.92 -0.43
CA GLN A 47 6.54 -24.50 -1.61
C GLN A 47 7.09 -23.49 -2.63
N SER A 48 7.09 -22.17 -2.37
CA SER A 48 7.75 -21.25 -3.30
C SER A 48 9.21 -21.08 -2.90
N ALA A 49 10.12 -21.46 -3.81
CA ALA A 49 11.58 -21.35 -3.63
C ALA A 49 12.10 -19.90 -3.60
N LYS A 50 11.22 -18.89 -3.57
CA LYS A 50 11.58 -17.48 -3.56
C LYS A 50 10.92 -16.77 -2.38
N HIS A 51 11.75 -16.41 -1.41
CA HIS A 51 11.37 -15.54 -0.29
C HIS A 51 11.39 -14.05 -0.70
N ALA A 52 10.73 -13.20 0.08
CA ALA A 52 10.77 -11.77 -0.12
C ALA A 52 12.20 -11.21 -0.01
N VAL A 53 12.56 -10.23 -0.83
CA VAL A 53 13.90 -9.62 -0.81
C VAL A 53 14.15 -8.84 0.48
N SER A 54 13.08 -8.34 1.11
CA SER A 54 13.15 -7.69 2.42
C SER A 54 13.48 -8.65 3.58
N ASP A 55 13.21 -9.95 3.41
CA ASP A 55 13.42 -10.98 4.44
C ASP A 55 14.75 -11.70 4.19
N TRP A 56 15.86 -11.09 4.54
CA TRP A 56 17.20 -11.61 4.28
C TRP A 56 17.77 -12.52 5.38
N MET A 57 17.24 -12.42 6.62
CA MET A 57 17.64 -13.31 7.71
C MET A 57 16.90 -14.65 7.64
N ASP A 58 17.59 -15.74 8.03
CA ASP A 58 16.99 -17.08 8.04
C ASP A 58 15.79 -17.21 8.99
N ILE A 59 15.77 -16.45 10.08
CA ILE A 59 14.65 -16.37 11.02
C ILE A 59 13.43 -15.72 10.37
N GLU A 60 13.63 -14.68 9.55
CA GLU A 60 12.57 -14.00 8.83
C GLU A 60 11.95 -14.91 7.77
N LYS A 61 12.80 -15.65 7.05
CA LYS A 61 12.35 -16.65 6.06
C LYS A 61 11.54 -17.78 6.68
N GLN A 62 11.94 -18.25 7.87
CA GLN A 62 11.23 -19.33 8.57
C GLN A 62 9.89 -18.89 9.14
N ARG A 63 9.80 -17.68 9.65
CA ARG A 63 8.61 -17.13 10.31
C ARG A 63 7.67 -16.40 9.36
N GLY A 64 8.19 -15.96 8.19
CA GLY A 64 7.44 -15.14 7.21
C GLY A 64 7.10 -13.75 7.74
N ILE A 65 7.94 -13.20 8.62
CA ILE A 65 7.81 -11.87 9.24
C ILE A 65 9.15 -11.18 9.27
N SER A 66 9.17 -9.88 8.99
CA SER A 66 10.38 -9.06 9.12
C SER A 66 10.68 -8.82 10.60
N VAL A 67 11.89 -9.18 11.03
CA VAL A 67 12.38 -9.07 12.41
C VAL A 67 13.27 -7.86 12.60
N THR A 68 14.00 -7.45 11.54
CA THR A 68 14.92 -6.32 11.56
C THR A 68 14.46 -5.21 10.63
N SER A 69 14.79 -3.96 10.99
CA SER A 69 14.58 -2.83 10.10
C SER A 69 15.57 -2.89 8.93
N SER A 70 15.08 -2.77 7.72
CA SER A 70 15.89 -2.71 6.51
C SER A 70 15.67 -1.42 5.72
N VAL A 71 16.72 -0.95 5.04
CA VAL A 71 16.62 0.19 4.13
C VAL A 71 16.70 -0.33 2.71
N LEU A 72 15.65 -0.13 1.94
CA LEU A 72 15.53 -0.54 0.56
C LEU A 72 15.54 0.70 -0.33
N GLN A 73 16.43 0.74 -1.33
CA GLN A 73 16.64 1.92 -2.15
C GLN A 73 16.46 1.61 -3.64
N PHE A 74 15.80 2.51 -4.36
CA PHE A 74 15.71 2.47 -5.82
C PHE A 74 15.52 3.88 -6.40
N ASN A 75 15.72 4.01 -7.72
CA ASN A 75 15.46 5.26 -8.42
C ASN A 75 14.12 5.17 -9.16
N TYR A 76 13.29 6.21 -9.00
CA TYR A 76 12.01 6.32 -9.68
C TYR A 76 11.70 7.77 -10.01
N ALA A 77 11.28 8.06 -11.26
CA ALA A 77 10.94 9.41 -11.74
C ALA A 77 11.98 10.49 -11.35
N GLY A 78 13.27 10.18 -11.49
CA GLY A 78 14.37 11.09 -11.17
C GLY A 78 14.66 11.27 -9.68
N LYS A 79 13.91 10.60 -8.79
CA LYS A 79 14.11 10.62 -7.35
C LYS A 79 14.83 9.35 -6.89
N CYS A 80 15.58 9.47 -5.79
CA CYS A 80 16.14 8.36 -5.05
C CYS A 80 15.20 8.03 -3.90
N VAL A 81 14.48 6.94 -4.03
CA VAL A 81 13.47 6.51 -3.07
C VAL A 81 14.09 5.55 -2.07
N ASN A 82 13.94 5.84 -0.78
CA ASN A 82 14.37 4.99 0.32
C ASN A 82 13.12 4.52 1.07
N ILE A 83 12.93 3.21 1.15
CA ILE A 83 11.89 2.59 1.97
C ILE A 83 12.53 2.08 3.25
N LEU A 84 12.04 2.56 4.38
CA LEU A 84 12.40 2.04 5.68
C LEU A 84 11.37 0.97 6.06
N ASP A 85 11.76 -0.28 5.92
CA ASP A 85 10.89 -1.39 6.29
C ASP A 85 10.98 -1.63 7.81
N THR A 86 9.88 -1.37 8.52
CA THR A 86 9.82 -1.50 9.98
C THR A 86 9.35 -2.90 10.37
N PRO A 87 9.87 -3.49 11.46
CA PRO A 87 9.36 -4.75 11.98
C PRO A 87 7.87 -4.65 12.31
N GLY A 88 7.07 -5.62 11.84
CA GLY A 88 5.62 -5.66 12.11
C GLY A 88 5.25 -6.25 13.48
N HIS A 89 6.20 -6.82 14.20
CA HIS A 89 5.94 -7.55 15.45
C HIS A 89 5.78 -6.63 16.66
N GLN A 90 4.99 -7.06 17.65
CA GLN A 90 4.66 -6.27 18.84
C GLN A 90 5.88 -5.99 19.76
N ASP A 91 6.92 -6.81 19.68
CA ASP A 91 8.06 -6.79 20.59
C ASP A 91 9.22 -5.87 20.14
N PHE A 92 9.13 -5.23 18.97
CA PHE A 92 10.22 -4.43 18.39
C PHE A 92 9.98 -2.92 18.47
N SER A 93 9.57 -2.43 19.62
CA SER A 93 9.17 -1.02 19.76
C SER A 93 10.32 -0.03 19.60
N GLU A 94 11.53 -0.34 20.07
CA GLU A 94 12.66 0.60 20.06
C GLU A 94 13.29 0.75 18.67
N ASP A 95 13.54 -0.34 17.97
CA ASP A 95 14.10 -0.29 16.61
C ASP A 95 13.14 0.34 15.61
N THR A 96 11.86 0.06 15.74
CA THR A 96 10.82 0.71 14.95
C THR A 96 10.80 2.22 15.22
N TYR A 97 10.91 2.63 16.47
CA TYR A 97 10.97 4.03 16.84
C TYR A 97 12.19 4.74 16.26
N ARG A 98 13.37 4.14 16.35
CA ARG A 98 14.61 4.68 15.76
C ARG A 98 14.51 4.79 14.24
N THR A 99 13.94 3.79 13.59
CA THR A 99 13.74 3.78 12.13
C THR A 99 12.81 4.90 11.70
N LEU A 100 11.71 5.11 12.42
CA LEU A 100 10.77 6.19 12.12
C LEU A 100 11.39 7.58 12.29
N MET A 101 12.40 7.75 13.14
CA MET A 101 13.10 9.03 13.27
C MET A 101 13.87 9.45 12.01
N ALA A 102 14.20 8.50 11.15
CA ALA A 102 14.91 8.75 9.89
C ALA A 102 13.96 8.94 8.68
N ALA A 103 12.65 8.84 8.91
CA ALA A 103 11.66 8.93 7.84
C ALA A 103 11.14 10.37 7.67
N ASP A 104 11.02 10.82 6.41
CA ASP A 104 10.37 12.09 6.05
C ASP A 104 8.85 11.98 6.07
N SER A 105 8.32 10.78 5.86
CA SER A 105 6.90 10.45 5.85
C SER A 105 6.67 8.97 6.17
N ALA A 106 5.42 8.59 6.41
CA ALA A 106 5.05 7.20 6.63
C ALA A 106 3.87 6.78 5.75
N VAL A 107 3.93 5.55 5.26
CA VAL A 107 2.79 4.87 4.64
C VAL A 107 2.20 3.90 5.65
N MET A 108 0.99 4.19 6.09
CA MET A 108 0.23 3.35 7.01
C MET A 108 -0.63 2.37 6.23
N VAL A 109 -0.32 1.07 6.33
CA VAL A 109 -1.05 0.02 5.63
C VAL A 109 -2.14 -0.57 6.52
N ILE A 110 -3.37 -0.54 6.05
CA ILE A 110 -4.56 -1.06 6.75
C ILE A 110 -5.16 -2.20 5.92
N ASP A 111 -5.51 -3.29 6.58
CA ASP A 111 -6.26 -4.40 5.99
C ASP A 111 -7.73 -4.01 5.83
N ALA A 112 -8.25 -4.03 4.62
CA ALA A 112 -9.63 -3.61 4.31
C ALA A 112 -10.72 -4.42 5.05
N ALA A 113 -10.43 -5.66 5.40
CA ALA A 113 -11.37 -6.49 6.16
C ALA A 113 -11.36 -6.18 7.67
N LYS A 114 -10.21 -5.78 8.20
CA LYS A 114 -10.00 -5.63 9.64
C LYS A 114 -10.14 -4.18 10.12
N GLY A 115 -9.75 -3.21 9.29
CA GLY A 115 -9.67 -1.80 9.68
C GLY A 115 -8.43 -1.50 10.53
N VAL A 116 -8.55 -0.52 11.42
CA VAL A 116 -7.44 -0.09 12.29
C VAL A 116 -7.22 -1.08 13.41
N GLU A 117 -6.00 -1.64 13.49
CA GLU A 117 -5.63 -2.66 14.49
C GLU A 117 -4.63 -2.08 15.51
N ALA A 118 -4.46 -2.76 16.65
CA ALA A 118 -3.74 -2.26 17.81
C ALA A 118 -2.29 -1.81 17.54
N GLN A 119 -1.54 -2.54 16.69
CA GLN A 119 -0.18 -2.15 16.35
C GLN A 119 -0.15 -0.90 15.48
N THR A 120 -1.10 -0.76 14.56
CA THR A 120 -1.28 0.44 13.74
C THR A 120 -1.47 1.68 14.62
N ILE A 121 -2.30 1.58 15.67
CA ILE A 121 -2.55 2.69 16.61
C ILE A 121 -1.26 3.11 17.32
N LYS A 122 -0.45 2.15 17.78
CA LYS A 122 0.82 2.44 18.44
C LYS A 122 1.79 3.18 17.52
N LEU A 123 1.96 2.68 16.30
CA LEU A 123 2.86 3.27 15.31
C LEU A 123 2.36 4.63 14.82
N PHE A 124 1.05 4.80 14.65
CA PHE A 124 0.43 6.07 14.33
C PHE A 124 0.74 7.13 15.40
N LYS A 125 0.59 6.78 16.69
CA LYS A 125 0.93 7.68 17.81
C LYS A 125 2.39 8.14 17.77
N VAL A 126 3.32 7.23 17.45
CA VAL A 126 4.74 7.59 17.29
C VAL A 126 4.93 8.60 16.15
N CYS A 127 4.32 8.36 14.99
CA CYS A 127 4.38 9.28 13.86
C CYS A 127 3.80 10.65 14.22
N THR A 128 2.65 10.69 14.88
CA THR A 128 1.98 11.93 15.29
C THR A 128 2.84 12.73 16.29
N LEU A 129 3.43 12.08 17.30
CA LEU A 129 4.33 12.72 18.26
C LEU A 129 5.57 13.34 17.59
N ARG A 130 5.97 12.81 16.43
CA ARG A 130 7.13 13.28 15.66
C ARG A 130 6.75 14.17 14.48
N HIS A 131 5.47 14.50 14.33
CA HIS A 131 4.96 15.29 13.20
C HIS A 131 5.32 14.70 11.83
N ILE A 132 5.43 13.37 11.75
CA ILE A 132 5.68 12.66 10.50
C ILE A 132 4.38 12.62 9.69
N PRO A 133 4.34 13.17 8.47
CA PRO A 133 3.17 13.07 7.60
C PRO A 133 2.82 11.61 7.28
N ILE A 134 1.53 11.27 7.33
CA ILE A 134 1.05 9.90 7.12
C ILE A 134 0.17 9.85 5.88
N PHE A 135 0.49 8.91 4.99
CA PHE A 135 -0.35 8.48 3.89
C PHE A 135 -0.95 7.12 4.22
N THR A 136 -2.27 7.00 4.18
CA THR A 136 -2.96 5.75 4.49
C THR A 136 -3.20 4.93 3.22
N PHE A 137 -2.80 3.66 3.24
CA PHE A 137 -3.00 2.71 2.15
C PHE A 137 -3.92 1.58 2.61
N ILE A 138 -5.15 1.54 2.06
CA ILE A 138 -6.11 0.47 2.30
C ILE A 138 -5.77 -0.69 1.37
N ASN A 139 -5.39 -1.81 1.95
CA ASN A 139 -4.89 -2.98 1.23
C ASN A 139 -5.91 -4.13 1.23
N LYS A 140 -5.79 -5.03 0.27
CA LYS A 140 -6.58 -6.27 0.13
C LYS A 140 -8.04 -6.04 -0.25
N MET A 141 -8.33 -4.98 -1.00
CA MET A 141 -9.67 -4.76 -1.56
C MET A 141 -10.11 -5.85 -2.56
N ASP A 142 -9.17 -6.68 -3.03
CA ASP A 142 -9.41 -7.88 -3.84
C ASP A 142 -9.97 -9.08 -3.05
N ARG A 143 -10.24 -8.90 -1.77
CA ARG A 143 -10.83 -9.88 -0.86
C ARG A 143 -12.10 -9.30 -0.25
N GLU A 144 -12.81 -10.12 0.51
CA GLU A 144 -13.91 -9.63 1.33
C GLU A 144 -13.44 -8.50 2.23
N ALA A 145 -14.03 -7.34 2.10
CA ALA A 145 -13.63 -6.11 2.74
C ALA A 145 -14.84 -5.39 3.33
N ARG A 146 -14.60 -4.49 4.28
CA ARG A 146 -15.61 -3.56 4.76
C ARG A 146 -15.92 -2.53 3.70
N ASP A 147 -17.08 -1.90 3.84
CA ASP A 147 -17.42 -0.74 3.02
C ASP A 147 -16.37 0.38 3.15
N PRO A 148 -15.97 1.04 2.06
CA PRO A 148 -14.98 2.12 2.10
C PRO A 148 -15.35 3.28 3.04
N PHE A 149 -16.63 3.63 3.17
CA PHE A 149 -17.07 4.67 4.10
C PHE A 149 -16.92 4.23 5.55
N GLU A 150 -17.29 2.97 5.87
CA GLU A 150 -17.07 2.41 7.21
C GLU A 150 -15.58 2.36 7.56
N LEU A 151 -14.69 2.09 6.59
CA LEU A 151 -13.25 2.12 6.80
C LEU A 151 -12.73 3.53 7.09
N MET A 152 -13.23 4.54 6.37
CA MET A 152 -12.87 5.94 6.62
C MET A 152 -13.35 6.38 8.01
N GLU A 153 -14.59 6.08 8.36
CA GLU A 153 -15.16 6.38 9.68
C GLU A 153 -14.37 5.69 10.80
N ASN A 154 -14.04 4.42 10.64
CA ASN A 154 -13.19 3.67 11.58
C ASN A 154 -11.81 4.31 11.79
N ILE A 155 -11.19 4.79 10.71
CA ILE A 155 -9.91 5.51 10.78
C ILE A 155 -10.08 6.83 11.53
N GLU A 156 -11.11 7.60 11.21
CA GLU A 156 -11.38 8.90 11.83
C GLU A 156 -11.67 8.77 13.34
N GLU A 157 -12.51 7.83 13.72
CA GLU A 157 -12.89 7.60 15.11
C GLU A 157 -11.72 7.09 15.97
N ILE A 158 -10.99 6.07 15.46
CA ILE A 158 -9.92 5.44 16.26
C ILE A 158 -8.66 6.30 16.33
N LEU A 159 -8.30 6.96 15.24
CA LEU A 159 -7.06 7.74 15.16
C LEU A 159 -7.25 9.23 15.45
N GLY A 160 -8.47 9.73 15.47
CA GLY A 160 -8.78 11.13 15.72
C GLY A 160 -8.32 12.08 14.63
N ILE A 161 -8.30 11.61 13.37
CA ILE A 161 -7.89 12.40 12.19
C ILE A 161 -9.05 12.53 11.21
N LYS A 162 -8.92 13.46 10.25
CA LYS A 162 -9.81 13.52 9.10
C LYS A 162 -9.20 12.78 7.94
N THR A 163 -10.04 12.06 7.18
CA THR A 163 -9.63 11.32 5.99
C THR A 163 -10.01 12.07 4.72
N TYR A 164 -9.16 11.96 3.72
CA TYR A 164 -9.43 12.44 2.37
C TYR A 164 -9.06 11.35 1.36
N PRO A 165 -10.05 10.74 0.69
CA PRO A 165 -9.76 9.68 -0.27
C PRO A 165 -9.14 10.25 -1.55
N MET A 166 -7.91 9.82 -1.86
CA MET A 166 -7.21 10.17 -3.09
C MET A 166 -7.73 9.37 -4.28
N ASN A 167 -8.05 8.10 -4.04
CA ASN A 167 -8.69 7.23 -5.00
C ASN A 167 -9.84 6.46 -4.34
N TRP A 168 -10.77 5.98 -5.17
CA TRP A 168 -11.94 5.24 -4.73
C TRP A 168 -11.96 3.85 -5.35
N PRO A 169 -12.16 2.77 -4.59
CA PRO A 169 -12.23 1.44 -5.13
C PRO A 169 -13.52 1.23 -5.94
N ILE A 170 -13.41 0.48 -7.02
CA ILE A 170 -14.52 0.06 -7.86
C ILE A 170 -14.80 -1.41 -7.59
N GLY A 171 -15.85 -1.68 -6.84
CA GLY A 171 -16.15 -2.99 -6.30
C GLY A 171 -15.21 -3.42 -5.17
N CYS A 172 -15.47 -4.59 -4.61
CA CYS A 172 -14.63 -5.23 -3.59
C CYS A 172 -14.63 -6.75 -3.78
N GLY A 173 -13.66 -7.44 -3.17
CA GLY A 173 -13.55 -8.89 -3.25
C GLY A 173 -13.31 -9.36 -4.68
N LYS A 174 -14.08 -10.36 -5.12
CA LYS A 174 -14.01 -10.89 -6.49
C LYS A 174 -14.46 -9.89 -7.55
N GLU A 175 -15.21 -8.89 -7.13
CA GLU A 175 -15.77 -7.85 -7.99
C GLU A 175 -14.89 -6.59 -8.03
N PHE A 176 -13.73 -6.60 -7.38
CA PHE A 176 -12.77 -5.51 -7.44
C PHE A 176 -12.21 -5.38 -8.85
N LYS A 177 -12.57 -4.30 -9.56
CA LYS A 177 -12.25 -4.05 -10.96
C LYS A 177 -11.20 -2.97 -11.17
N GLY A 178 -10.93 -2.15 -10.16
CA GLY A 178 -9.99 -1.06 -10.30
C GLY A 178 -10.21 0.04 -9.28
N VAL A 179 -9.69 1.22 -9.60
CA VAL A 179 -9.82 2.40 -8.76
C VAL A 179 -10.16 3.64 -9.61
N PHE A 180 -10.92 4.55 -9.05
CA PHE A 180 -11.12 5.88 -9.56
C PHE A 180 -10.15 6.84 -8.89
N ASP A 181 -9.28 7.48 -9.66
CA ASP A 181 -8.39 8.53 -9.18
C ASP A 181 -9.14 9.87 -9.16
N ARG A 182 -9.31 10.44 -7.98
CA ARG A 182 -10.06 11.69 -7.80
C ARG A 182 -9.29 12.93 -8.28
N ASN A 183 -7.95 12.87 -8.30
CA ASN A 183 -7.15 14.01 -8.75
C ASN A 183 -7.15 14.13 -10.28
N THR A 184 -6.91 13.02 -10.96
CA THR A 184 -6.88 12.99 -12.44
C THR A 184 -8.27 12.83 -13.04
N ARG A 185 -9.26 12.40 -12.22
CA ARG A 185 -10.63 12.03 -12.60
C ARG A 185 -10.70 10.88 -13.58
N LYS A 186 -9.70 10.00 -13.54
CA LYS A 186 -9.58 8.83 -14.40
C LYS A 186 -9.88 7.56 -13.65
N VAL A 187 -10.36 6.57 -14.37
CA VAL A 187 -10.52 5.21 -13.88
C VAL A 187 -9.33 4.39 -14.33
N LEU A 188 -8.71 3.69 -13.37
CA LEU A 188 -7.72 2.66 -13.61
C LEU A 188 -8.41 1.31 -13.47
N ALA A 189 -8.81 0.72 -14.60
CA ALA A 189 -9.45 -0.59 -14.61
C ALA A 189 -8.40 -1.69 -14.67
N PHE A 190 -8.58 -2.73 -13.86
CA PHE A 190 -7.67 -3.88 -13.77
C PHE A 190 -8.33 -5.09 -14.41
N SER A 191 -7.77 -5.57 -15.53
CA SER A 191 -8.18 -6.84 -16.12
C SER A 191 -7.14 -7.93 -15.83
N SER A 192 -7.60 -9.13 -15.51
CA SER A 192 -6.74 -10.29 -15.23
C SER A 192 -6.66 -11.20 -16.45
N ASP A 193 -6.01 -10.76 -17.51
CA ASP A 193 -5.75 -11.59 -18.67
C ASP A 193 -4.40 -12.31 -18.55
N GLY A 194 -4.48 -13.60 -18.24
CA GLY A 194 -3.36 -14.53 -18.33
C GLY A 194 -2.34 -14.49 -17.18
N ARG A 195 -1.63 -15.60 -17.06
CA ARG A 195 -0.46 -15.77 -16.18
C ARG A 195 0.81 -15.64 -17.02
N ALA A 196 1.55 -14.55 -16.87
CA ALA A 196 2.92 -14.48 -17.34
C ALA A 196 3.87 -14.71 -16.16
N ASN A 197 4.70 -15.75 -16.22
CA ASN A 197 5.72 -16.10 -15.20
C ASN A 197 5.18 -16.22 -13.74
N GLY A 198 3.95 -16.74 -13.56
CA GLY A 198 3.38 -16.92 -12.20
C GLY A 198 2.81 -15.65 -11.57
N VAL A 199 2.95 -14.51 -12.20
CA VAL A 199 2.38 -13.22 -11.77
C VAL A 199 1.16 -12.95 -12.65
N LYS A 200 0.01 -12.61 -12.02
CA LYS A 200 -1.16 -12.09 -12.76
C LYS A 200 -0.72 -10.80 -13.47
N LYS A 201 -0.71 -10.82 -14.80
CA LYS A 201 -0.52 -9.60 -15.56
C LYS A 201 -1.81 -8.80 -15.43
N VAL A 202 -1.71 -7.67 -14.76
CA VAL A 202 -2.80 -6.70 -14.67
C VAL A 202 -2.63 -5.76 -15.84
N ASN A 203 -3.58 -5.75 -16.76
CA ASN A 203 -3.66 -4.72 -17.78
C ASN A 203 -4.39 -3.54 -17.16
N GLU A 204 -3.76 -2.38 -17.15
CA GLU A 204 -4.34 -1.14 -16.72
C GLU A 204 -4.94 -0.45 -17.94
N THR A 205 -6.24 -0.17 -17.88
CA THR A 205 -6.92 0.65 -18.87
C THR A 205 -7.30 1.97 -18.22
N GLU A 206 -6.72 3.05 -18.70
CA GLU A 206 -7.02 4.39 -18.26
C GLU A 206 -8.19 4.95 -19.12
N ALA A 207 -9.29 5.36 -18.49
CA ALA A 207 -10.44 5.92 -19.19
C ALA A 207 -11.08 7.04 -18.36
N GLU A 208 -11.71 8.00 -19.05
CA GLU A 208 -12.45 9.07 -18.37
C GLU A 208 -13.85 8.57 -17.95
N LEU A 209 -14.41 9.18 -16.90
CA LEU A 209 -15.79 8.90 -16.50
C LEU A 209 -16.75 9.33 -17.61
N GLY A 210 -17.52 8.35 -18.13
CA GLY A 210 -18.46 8.55 -19.23
C GLY A 210 -18.03 7.96 -20.56
N ASP A 211 -16.84 7.34 -20.62
CA ASP A 211 -16.44 6.55 -21.78
C ASP A 211 -17.28 5.27 -21.89
N ALA A 212 -17.90 5.05 -23.07
CA ALA A 212 -18.78 3.90 -23.31
C ALA A 212 -18.12 2.53 -23.01
N ALA A 213 -16.81 2.41 -23.28
CA ALA A 213 -16.03 1.21 -22.95
C ALA A 213 -15.90 0.98 -21.45
N LEU A 214 -15.93 2.05 -20.65
CA LEU A 214 -15.88 2.00 -19.21
C LEU A 214 -17.26 1.65 -18.63
N ASP A 215 -18.32 2.19 -19.21
CA ASP A 215 -19.71 1.92 -18.81
C ASP A 215 -20.02 0.43 -18.95
N GLU A 216 -19.58 -0.22 -20.03
CA GLU A 216 -19.75 -1.66 -20.23
C GLU A 216 -19.02 -2.50 -19.16
N LEU A 217 -17.84 -2.04 -18.74
CA LEU A 217 -16.99 -2.71 -17.76
C LEU A 217 -17.45 -2.49 -16.32
N LEU A 218 -18.09 -1.36 -16.04
CA LEU A 218 -18.46 -0.90 -14.70
C LEU A 218 -19.95 -0.93 -14.42
N THR A 219 -20.82 -1.04 -15.45
CA THR A 219 -22.29 -0.97 -15.31
C THR A 219 -22.86 -1.88 -14.25
N PRO A 220 -22.34 -3.11 -14.00
CA PRO A 220 -22.84 -3.97 -12.93
C PRO A 220 -22.48 -3.47 -11.51
N TYR A 221 -21.48 -2.57 -11.39
CA TYR A 221 -20.83 -2.19 -10.12
C TYR A 221 -21.00 -0.72 -9.75
N LEU A 222 -21.35 0.11 -10.71
CA LEU A 222 -21.71 1.50 -10.48
C LEU A 222 -23.20 1.57 -10.11
N HIS A 223 -23.54 1.16 -8.91
CA HIS A 223 -24.82 1.53 -8.33
C HIS A 223 -24.97 3.06 -8.38
N PRO A 224 -26.16 3.64 -8.59
CA PRO A 224 -26.40 5.09 -8.68
C PRO A 224 -25.74 5.90 -7.53
N VAL A 225 -25.56 5.29 -6.37
CA VAL A 225 -24.91 5.89 -5.20
C VAL A 225 -23.41 6.16 -5.44
N SER A 226 -22.71 5.27 -6.15
CA SER A 226 -21.29 5.46 -6.46
C SER A 226 -21.06 6.61 -7.44
N TYR A 227 -21.96 6.81 -8.38
CA TYR A 227 -21.87 7.88 -9.38
C TYR A 227 -22.03 9.28 -8.78
N THR A 228 -22.94 9.43 -7.81
CA THR A 228 -23.19 10.72 -7.14
C THR A 228 -22.02 11.11 -6.23
N HIS A 229 -21.38 10.15 -5.56
CA HIS A 229 -20.23 10.41 -4.70
C HIS A 229 -18.91 10.61 -5.46
N LEU A 230 -18.78 10.06 -6.67
CA LEU A 230 -17.61 10.31 -7.52
C LEU A 230 -17.66 11.69 -8.21
N ARG A 231 -18.84 12.31 -8.32
CA ARG A 231 -19.01 13.65 -8.88
C ARG A 231 -18.90 14.80 -7.86
N ALA A 232 -19.03 14.52 -6.58
CA ALA A 232 -18.89 15.48 -5.49
C ALA A 232 -17.42 15.60 -5.04
#